data_61fe0c44430d444bff5a969b4e870614
#
_entry.id   61fe0c44430d444bff5a969b4e870614
#
_cell.length_a   1.000
_cell.length_b   1.000
_cell.length_c   1.000
_cell.angle_alpha   90.00
_cell.angle_beta   90.00
_cell.angle_gamma   90.00
#
_symmetry.space_group_name_H-M   'P 1'
#
loop_
_entity.id
_entity.type
_entity.pdbx_description
1 polymer ?
#
loop_
_entity_poly.entity_id
_entity_poly.type
_entity_poly.pdbx_seq_one_letter_code
_entity_poly.pdbx_strand_id
1 'polypeptide(L)'
;MDRLVPETEYSQVNLLEIDDQAKNLGIDPADFNIRFARVALGCEHCGVSYLRFSPNRKAHGHRHKRQEEIYVLVHGSATMKVGDDVIELTPWSAVRVPPHVMRGIKSGPDGAEVIAVGAPNTGPGAGDAPDPDWTWDD
;
A
#
# COMPACT_ATOMS: atom_id res chain seq x y z
N MET A 1 -25.07 7.08 23.24
CA MET A 1 -25.51 8.37 22.72
C MET A 1 -24.69 8.73 21.51
N ASP A 2 -25.37 8.99 20.43
CA ASP A 2 -24.69 9.34 19.19
C ASP A 2 -24.09 10.73 19.31
N ARG A 3 -22.83 10.80 18.94
CA ARG A 3 -22.12 12.06 18.89
C ARG A 3 -22.43 12.75 17.57
N LEU A 4 -22.87 14.01 17.67
CA LEU A 4 -22.96 14.84 16.47
C LEU A 4 -21.57 15.17 15.98
N VAL A 5 -21.30 14.86 14.72
CA VAL A 5 -20.00 15.13 14.08
C VAL A 5 -20.09 16.48 13.41
N PRO A 6 -19.38 17.52 13.90
CA PRO A 6 -19.35 18.81 13.20
C PRO A 6 -18.76 18.66 11.80
N GLU A 7 -19.20 19.48 10.84
CA GLU A 7 -18.65 19.51 9.49
C GLU A 7 -17.15 19.78 9.48
N THR A 8 -16.65 20.46 10.52
CA THR A 8 -15.23 20.75 10.67
C THR A 8 -14.46 19.66 11.43
N GLU A 9 -15.13 18.56 11.81
CA GLU A 9 -14.44 17.49 12.51
C GLU A 9 -13.47 16.79 11.55
N TYR A 10 -12.26 16.63 12.01
CA TYR A 10 -11.19 15.98 11.27
C TYR A 10 -10.39 15.08 12.20
N SER A 11 -9.55 14.26 11.63
CA SER A 11 -8.61 13.40 12.33
C SER A 11 -7.21 13.61 11.79
N GLN A 12 -6.24 13.31 12.63
CA GLN A 12 -4.84 13.44 12.26
C GLN A 12 -4.05 12.33 12.90
N VAL A 13 -3.18 11.70 12.13
CA VAL A 13 -2.22 10.72 12.64
C VAL A 13 -0.87 10.94 11.96
N ASN A 14 0.19 10.49 12.62
CA ASN A 14 1.47 10.35 11.96
C ASN A 14 1.59 8.93 11.46
N LEU A 15 1.81 8.75 10.17
CA LEU A 15 1.86 7.41 9.57
C LEU A 15 2.97 6.55 10.17
N LEU A 16 4.08 7.15 10.58
CA LEU A 16 5.21 6.43 11.17
C LEU A 16 4.97 6.02 12.62
N GLU A 17 3.94 6.54 13.27
CA GLU A 17 3.56 6.20 14.64
C GLU A 17 2.46 5.12 14.69
N ILE A 18 1.91 4.73 13.55
CA ILE A 18 0.93 3.64 13.45
C ILE A 18 1.67 2.31 13.53
N ASP A 19 1.07 1.32 14.19
CA ASP A 19 1.67 0.00 14.32
C ASP A 19 1.97 -0.63 12.96
N ASP A 20 3.16 -1.21 12.85
CA ASP A 20 3.54 -1.99 11.69
C ASP A 20 2.76 -3.31 11.68
N GLN A 21 2.14 -3.62 10.54
CA GLN A 21 1.36 -4.84 10.34
C GLN A 21 2.17 -5.97 9.70
N ALA A 22 3.38 -5.72 9.25
CA ALA A 22 4.21 -6.74 8.60
C ALA A 22 4.47 -7.93 9.51
N LYS A 23 4.69 -7.68 10.80
CA LYS A 23 4.89 -8.74 11.80
C LYS A 23 3.69 -9.68 11.89
N ASN A 24 2.48 -9.18 11.69
CA ASN A 24 1.25 -9.98 11.71
C ASN A 24 1.10 -10.82 10.45
N LEU A 25 1.86 -10.51 9.40
CA LEU A 25 1.91 -11.26 8.16
C LEU A 25 3.11 -12.23 8.12
N GLY A 26 3.86 -12.34 9.22
CA GLY A 26 5.04 -13.17 9.29
C GLY A 26 6.27 -12.61 8.58
N ILE A 27 6.28 -11.30 8.33
CA ILE A 27 7.38 -10.63 7.64
C ILE A 27 8.24 -9.89 8.67
N ASP A 28 9.56 -10.01 8.54
CA ASP A 28 10.51 -9.29 9.39
C ASP A 28 10.35 -7.78 9.13
N PRO A 29 10.12 -6.97 10.18
CA PRO A 29 10.02 -5.51 10.03
C PRO A 29 11.26 -4.85 9.43
N ALA A 30 12.43 -5.49 9.51
CA ALA A 30 13.63 -4.99 8.85
C ALA A 30 13.53 -5.08 7.32
N ASP A 31 12.75 -6.04 6.80
CA ASP A 31 12.58 -6.25 5.36
C ASP A 31 11.44 -5.42 4.79
N PHE A 32 10.37 -5.27 5.55
CA PHE A 32 9.17 -4.61 5.06
C PHE A 32 8.34 -4.08 6.22
N ASN A 33 7.86 -2.85 6.08
CA ASN A 33 6.87 -2.29 7.01
C ASN A 33 5.62 -1.94 6.21
N ILE A 34 4.45 -2.19 6.80
CA ILE A 34 3.18 -1.73 6.28
C ILE A 34 2.36 -1.14 7.42
N ARG A 35 1.94 0.10 7.27
CA ARG A 35 1.21 0.85 8.27
C ARG A 35 -0.08 1.36 7.68
N PHE A 36 -1.18 0.71 8.05
CA PHE A 36 -2.51 1.05 7.57
C PHE A 36 -3.12 2.13 8.46
N ALA A 37 -3.43 3.28 7.88
CA ALA A 37 -3.97 4.41 8.63
C ALA A 37 -5.49 4.52 8.59
N ARG A 38 -6.16 3.70 7.81
CA ARG A 38 -7.61 3.79 7.61
C ARG A 38 -8.41 3.82 8.91
N VAL A 39 -8.13 2.88 9.79
CA VAL A 39 -8.86 2.76 11.07
C VAL A 39 -8.51 3.90 12.01
N ALA A 40 -7.21 4.20 12.15
CA ALA A 40 -6.75 5.28 13.03
C ALA A 40 -7.30 6.64 12.61
N LEU A 41 -7.44 6.87 11.30
CA LEU A 41 -8.04 8.10 10.77
C LEU A 41 -9.57 8.09 10.79
N GLY A 42 -10.20 6.92 10.91
CA GLY A 42 -11.65 6.81 10.81
C GLY A 42 -12.17 7.05 9.41
N CYS A 43 -11.42 6.63 8.39
CA CYS A 43 -11.83 6.82 7.00
C CYS A 43 -13.07 6.01 6.66
N GLU A 44 -14.01 6.65 5.97
CA GLU A 44 -15.25 6.00 5.51
C GLU A 44 -15.14 5.50 4.07
N HIS A 45 -14.48 6.27 3.19
CA HIS A 45 -14.51 6.02 1.75
C HIS A 45 -13.18 5.58 1.17
N CYS A 46 -12.09 5.89 1.80
CA CYS A 46 -10.75 5.58 1.31
C CYS A 46 -9.87 5.03 2.42
N GLY A 47 -8.69 4.60 2.06
CA GLY A 47 -7.65 4.25 3.00
C GLY A 47 -6.31 4.75 2.50
N VAL A 48 -5.41 5.02 3.43
CA VAL A 48 -4.04 5.38 3.13
C VAL A 48 -3.10 4.49 3.93
N SER A 49 -2.01 4.06 3.29
CA SER A 49 -1.02 3.19 3.89
C SER A 49 0.38 3.70 3.60
N TYR A 50 1.28 3.45 4.53
CA TYR A 50 2.70 3.66 4.36
C TYR A 50 3.38 2.31 4.22
N LEU A 51 4.20 2.16 3.18
CA LEU A 51 4.96 0.95 2.89
C LEU A 51 6.44 1.29 2.85
N ARG A 52 7.25 0.54 3.57
CA ARG A 52 8.71 0.67 3.49
C ARG A 52 9.31 -0.68 3.11
N PHE A 53 10.12 -0.66 2.08
CA PHE A 53 10.82 -1.83 1.57
C PHE A 53 12.31 -1.68 1.82
N SER A 54 12.95 -2.72 2.33
CA SER A 54 14.40 -2.82 2.35
C SER A 54 14.95 -2.88 0.92
N PRO A 55 16.28 -2.69 0.72
CA PRO A 55 16.86 -2.78 -0.61
C PRO A 55 16.58 -4.11 -1.33
N ASN A 56 16.26 -4.01 -2.61
CA ASN A 56 16.08 -5.15 -3.51
C ASN A 56 15.03 -6.16 -3.04
N ARG A 57 13.98 -5.67 -2.38
CA ARG A 57 12.89 -6.49 -1.88
C ARG A 57 11.77 -6.60 -2.91
N LYS A 58 11.40 -7.84 -3.24
CA LYS A 58 10.21 -8.13 -4.06
C LYS A 58 9.02 -8.39 -3.14
N ALA A 59 7.94 -7.66 -3.36
CA ALA A 59 6.67 -7.97 -2.71
C ALA A 59 5.90 -8.96 -3.58
N HIS A 60 5.05 -9.76 -2.94
CA HIS A 60 4.12 -10.62 -3.66
C HIS A 60 3.13 -9.81 -4.46
N GLY A 61 2.71 -10.32 -5.61
CA GLY A 61 1.64 -9.74 -6.37
C GLY A 61 0.30 -9.89 -5.66
N HIS A 62 -0.58 -8.93 -5.89
CA HIS A 62 -1.95 -9.00 -5.42
C HIS A 62 -2.86 -8.21 -6.34
N ARG A 63 -4.15 -8.43 -6.19
CA ARG A 63 -5.19 -7.67 -6.86
C ARG A 63 -6.35 -7.47 -5.89
N HIS A 64 -7.21 -6.53 -6.21
CA HIS A 64 -8.41 -6.26 -5.45
C HIS A 64 -9.66 -6.59 -6.24
N LYS A 65 -10.76 -6.87 -5.56
CA LYS A 65 -12.04 -7.09 -6.23
C LYS A 65 -12.70 -5.79 -6.67
N ARG A 66 -12.59 -4.75 -5.85
CA ARG A 66 -13.32 -3.49 -6.05
C ARG A 66 -12.47 -2.25 -5.83
N GLN A 67 -11.38 -2.36 -5.10
CA GLN A 67 -10.61 -1.19 -4.69
C GLN A 67 -9.65 -0.74 -5.79
N GLU A 68 -9.80 0.50 -6.20
CA GLU A 68 -8.81 1.20 -7.01
C GLU A 68 -7.69 1.69 -6.10
N GLU A 69 -6.45 1.56 -6.52
CA GLU A 69 -5.30 2.03 -5.73
C GLU A 69 -4.42 2.98 -6.50
N ILE A 70 -3.84 3.94 -5.76
CA ILE A 70 -2.79 4.81 -6.26
C ILE A 70 -1.57 4.57 -5.39
N TYR A 71 -0.43 4.35 -6.02
CA TYR A 71 0.87 4.20 -5.36
C TYR A 71 1.74 5.39 -5.70
N VAL A 72 2.34 5.99 -4.69
CA VAL A 72 3.26 7.12 -4.85
C VAL A 72 4.59 6.74 -4.23
N LEU A 73 5.65 6.70 -5.02
CA LEU A 73 7.01 6.55 -4.49
C LEU A 73 7.43 7.88 -3.89
N VAL A 74 7.73 7.90 -2.60
CA VAL A 74 8.13 9.16 -1.93
C VAL A 74 9.63 9.23 -1.66
N HIS A 75 10.30 8.08 -1.56
CA HIS A 75 11.75 8.03 -1.32
C HIS A 75 12.32 6.72 -1.88
N GLY A 76 13.56 6.78 -2.34
CA GLY A 76 14.27 5.62 -2.85
C GLY A 76 14.00 5.34 -4.32
N SER A 77 14.02 4.06 -4.69
CA SER A 77 13.77 3.61 -6.05
C SER A 77 12.96 2.33 -6.05
N ALA A 78 12.15 2.15 -7.09
CA ALA A 78 11.33 0.96 -7.21
C ALA A 78 10.96 0.70 -8.66
N THR A 79 10.64 -0.56 -8.92
CA THR A 79 10.03 -1.01 -10.16
C THR A 79 8.68 -1.61 -9.80
N MET A 80 7.68 -1.34 -10.62
CA MET A 80 6.35 -1.90 -10.41
C MET A 80 5.95 -2.73 -11.62
N LYS A 81 5.47 -3.94 -11.36
CA LYS A 81 4.84 -4.75 -12.39
C LYS A 81 3.34 -4.60 -12.26
N VAL A 82 2.70 -4.19 -13.34
CA VAL A 82 1.25 -3.97 -13.43
C VAL A 82 0.74 -4.77 -14.61
N GLY A 83 0.03 -5.87 -14.34
CA GLY A 83 -0.27 -6.84 -15.38
C GLY A 83 1.03 -7.39 -15.98
N ASP A 84 1.21 -7.25 -17.27
CA ASP A 84 2.43 -7.67 -17.97
C ASP A 84 3.46 -6.53 -18.12
N ASP A 85 3.09 -5.31 -17.75
CA ASP A 85 3.96 -4.15 -17.90
C ASP A 85 4.87 -3.99 -16.71
N VAL A 86 6.12 -3.64 -16.96
CA VAL A 86 7.11 -3.33 -15.94
C VAL A 86 7.50 -1.86 -16.10
N ILE A 87 7.26 -1.10 -15.04
CA ILE A 87 7.52 0.35 -15.07
C ILE A 87 8.47 0.73 -13.95
N GLU A 88 9.35 1.68 -14.22
CA GLU A 88 10.24 2.25 -13.22
C GLU A 88 9.56 3.42 -12.53
N LEU A 89 9.71 3.48 -11.20
CA LEU A 89 9.22 4.59 -10.40
C LEU A 89 10.39 5.44 -9.94
N THR A 90 10.23 6.73 -10.07
CA THR A 90 11.12 7.72 -9.47
C THR A 90 10.37 8.46 -8.38
N PRO A 91 11.07 9.13 -7.43
CA PRO A 91 10.37 9.87 -6.37
C PRO A 91 9.29 10.79 -6.94
N TRP A 92 8.12 10.71 -6.31
CA TRP A 92 6.89 11.43 -6.66
C TRP A 92 6.16 10.93 -7.90
N SER A 93 6.62 9.83 -8.51
CA SER A 93 5.80 9.11 -9.49
C SER A 93 4.56 8.56 -8.81
N ALA A 94 3.42 8.73 -9.44
CA ALA A 94 2.15 8.17 -8.99
C ALA A 94 1.59 7.22 -10.05
N VAL A 95 1.16 6.04 -9.62
CA VAL A 95 0.60 5.01 -10.51
C VAL A 95 -0.78 4.63 -10.01
N ARG A 96 -1.78 4.76 -10.89
CA ARG A 96 -3.12 4.27 -10.61
C ARG A 96 -3.27 2.85 -11.14
N VAL A 97 -3.79 1.95 -10.31
CA VAL A 97 -4.03 0.56 -10.70
C VAL A 97 -5.51 0.23 -10.53
N PRO A 98 -6.18 -0.23 -11.60
CA PRO A 98 -7.55 -0.73 -11.49
C PRO A 98 -7.64 -1.97 -10.59
N PRO A 99 -8.83 -2.25 -10.02
CA PRO A 99 -8.96 -3.33 -9.04
C PRO A 99 -8.46 -4.70 -9.50
N HIS A 100 -8.86 -5.13 -10.69
CA HIS A 100 -8.60 -6.49 -11.13
C HIS A 100 -7.20 -6.76 -11.67
N VAL A 101 -6.42 -5.71 -11.82
CA VAL A 101 -5.09 -5.83 -12.40
C VAL A 101 -4.10 -6.27 -11.33
N MET A 102 -3.41 -7.37 -11.58
CA MET A 102 -2.34 -7.86 -10.69
C MET A 102 -1.22 -6.84 -10.65
N ARG A 103 -0.71 -6.54 -9.45
CA ARG A 103 0.39 -5.61 -9.28
C ARG A 103 1.35 -6.09 -8.20
N GLY A 104 2.58 -5.67 -8.32
CA GLY A 104 3.61 -5.89 -7.32
C GLY A 104 4.72 -4.87 -7.44
N ILE A 105 5.43 -4.64 -6.35
CA ILE A 105 6.52 -3.67 -6.26
C ILE A 105 7.81 -4.41 -5.89
N LYS A 106 8.89 -4.01 -6.55
CA LYS A 106 10.25 -4.41 -6.20
C LYS A 106 11.05 -3.16 -5.92
N SER A 107 11.60 -3.05 -4.72
CA SER A 107 12.46 -1.92 -4.38
C SER A 107 13.81 -2.03 -5.09
N GLY A 108 14.41 -0.87 -5.35
CA GLY A 108 15.75 -0.78 -5.88
C GLY A 108 16.82 -0.90 -4.81
N PRO A 109 18.10 -0.61 -5.17
CA PRO A 109 19.24 -0.82 -4.28
C PRO A 109 19.23 0.08 -3.03
N ASP A 110 18.47 1.15 -3.04
CA ASP A 110 18.37 2.09 -1.90
C ASP A 110 17.12 1.84 -1.04
N GLY A 111 16.35 0.81 -1.34
CA GLY A 111 15.06 0.62 -0.73
C GLY A 111 14.00 1.57 -1.28
N ALA A 112 12.82 1.53 -0.71
CA ALA A 112 11.73 2.38 -1.16
C ALA A 112 10.76 2.70 -0.04
N GLU A 113 10.21 3.91 -0.06
CA GLU A 113 9.08 4.32 0.76
C GLU A 113 7.94 4.73 -0.17
N VAL A 114 6.78 4.15 0.05
CA VAL A 114 5.62 4.27 -0.83
C VAL A 114 4.39 4.63 0.00
N ILE A 115 3.61 5.56 -0.51
CA ILE A 115 2.27 5.84 -0.01
C ILE A 115 1.27 5.18 -0.96
N ALA A 116 0.35 4.40 -0.41
CA ALA A 116 -0.74 3.79 -1.16
C ALA A 116 -2.07 4.35 -0.68
N VAL A 117 -2.92 4.73 -1.62
CA VAL A 117 -4.27 5.22 -1.34
C VAL A 117 -5.25 4.38 -2.12
N GLY A 118 -6.28 3.87 -1.46
CA GLY A 118 -7.30 3.04 -2.10
C GLY A 118 -8.71 3.47 -1.77
N ALA A 119 -9.61 3.24 -2.71
CA ALA A 119 -11.06 3.47 -2.57
C ALA A 119 -11.81 2.58 -3.56
N PRO A 120 -13.04 2.15 -3.25
CA PRO A 120 -13.74 2.36 -2.00
C PRO A 120 -13.11 1.60 -0.84
N ASN A 121 -13.48 1.98 0.37
CA ASN A 121 -13.07 1.27 1.56
C ASN A 121 -13.89 -0.02 1.66
N THR A 122 -13.23 -1.16 1.47
CA THR A 122 -13.89 -2.47 1.44
C THR A 122 -13.78 -3.22 2.76
N GLY A 123 -13.21 -2.57 3.78
CA GLY A 123 -13.03 -3.19 5.08
C GLY A 123 -11.78 -4.06 5.16
N PRO A 124 -11.44 -4.52 6.37
CA PRO A 124 -10.24 -5.33 6.57
C PRO A 124 -10.33 -6.67 5.83
N GLY A 125 -9.33 -6.97 5.03
CA GLY A 125 -9.22 -8.23 4.32
C GLY A 125 -10.26 -8.48 3.24
N ALA A 126 -11.07 -7.49 2.91
CA ALA A 126 -12.16 -7.67 1.97
C ALA A 126 -11.65 -7.77 0.54
N GLY A 127 -11.62 -8.98 0.05
CA GLY A 127 -11.48 -9.25 -1.38
C GLY A 127 -10.06 -9.24 -1.92
N ASP A 128 -9.09 -9.10 -1.08
CA ASP A 128 -7.71 -9.10 -1.54
C ASP A 128 -7.21 -10.52 -1.64
N ALA A 129 -6.67 -10.86 -2.79
CA ALA A 129 -6.08 -12.15 -3.02
C ALA A 129 -4.60 -11.95 -3.35
N PRO A 130 -3.71 -12.18 -2.39
CA PRO A 130 -2.31 -12.30 -2.73
C PRO A 130 -2.14 -13.51 -3.63
N ASP A 131 -1.31 -13.37 -4.64
CA ASP A 131 -0.97 -14.49 -5.51
C ASP A 131 0.51 -14.78 -5.33
N PRO A 132 0.86 -15.77 -4.47
CA PRO A 132 2.25 -16.12 -4.23
C PRO A 132 2.93 -16.76 -5.44
N ASP A 133 2.15 -17.27 -6.40
CA ASP A 133 2.68 -17.83 -7.61
C ASP A 133 2.98 -16.79 -8.69
N TRP A 134 2.48 -15.58 -8.50
CA TRP A 134 2.76 -14.48 -9.41
C TRP A 134 4.13 -13.89 -9.07
N THR A 135 5.09 -14.18 -9.88
CA THR A 135 6.48 -13.81 -9.63
C THR A 135 6.96 -12.78 -10.65
N TRP A 136 8.00 -12.06 -10.24
CA TRP A 136 8.77 -11.25 -11.15
C TRP A 136 9.76 -12.17 -11.88
N ASP A 137 9.67 -12.17 -13.18
CA ASP A 137 10.74 -12.74 -13.99
C ASP A 137 11.82 -11.68 -14.13
N ASP A 138 12.98 -12.01 -13.64
CA ASP A 138 14.12 -11.11 -13.77
C ASP A 138 14.75 -11.22 -15.15
#